data_a0a087100e4725804306a1134373495e
#
_entry.id   a0a087100e4725804306a1134373495e
#
_cell.length_a   1.000
_cell.length_b   1.000
_cell.length_c   1.000
_cell.angle_alpha   90.00
_cell.angle_beta   90.00
_cell.angle_gamma   90.00
#
_symmetry.space_group_name_H-M   'P 1'
#
loop_
_entity.id
_entity.type
_entity.pdbx_description
1 polymer ?
#
loop_
_entity_poly.entity_id
_entity_poly.type
_entity_poly.pdbx_seq_one_letter_code
_entity_poly.pdbx_strand_id
1 'polypeptide(L)'
;SKKILVTGATGFLGKHLLDHLKSKKEKNVRVLTTSAPSWLEDSGFEIIQGSITSPDIVKIAVEGVQQIYHLAGKVSRTKEDPRDMHAIHVDGTRLLCEAAKEAGVQRIVLASSSGTIAITEDGFEIPDESWPVPVEIITKFPYYSSKWYQERTAIKSCGDSVELVILDPSLLLG
;
A
#
# COMPACT_ATOMS: atom_id res chain seq x y z
N SER A 1 9.20 21.28 -4.44
CA SER A 1 9.38 19.86 -4.14
C SER A 1 8.11 19.08 -4.55
N LYS A 2 8.28 17.82 -4.92
CA LYS A 2 7.15 16.94 -5.26
C LYS A 2 6.28 16.72 -4.04
N LYS A 3 4.95 16.77 -4.18
CA LYS A 3 4.04 16.40 -3.10
C LYS A 3 3.93 14.89 -3.02
N ILE A 4 4.15 14.34 -1.84
CA ILE A 4 4.17 12.90 -1.56
C ILE A 4 2.94 12.57 -0.71
N LEU A 5 2.20 11.53 -1.10
CA LEU A 5 1.16 10.93 -0.25
C LEU A 5 1.67 9.61 0.35
N VAL A 6 1.47 9.44 1.64
CA VAL A 6 1.72 8.17 2.34
C VAL A 6 0.41 7.64 2.91
N THR A 7 0.02 6.43 2.54
CA THR A 7 -1.08 5.69 3.17
C THR A 7 -0.52 4.60 4.08
N GLY A 8 -1.25 4.22 5.13
CA GLY A 8 -0.74 3.22 6.09
C GLY A 8 0.38 3.75 6.98
N ALA A 9 0.41 5.05 7.21
CA ALA A 9 1.45 5.77 7.93
C ALA A 9 1.62 5.35 9.40
N THR A 10 0.56 4.87 10.04
CA THR A 10 0.58 4.42 11.45
C THR A 10 1.04 2.99 11.62
N GLY A 11 1.22 2.25 10.52
CA GLY A 11 1.82 0.92 10.53
C GLY A 11 3.33 0.95 10.72
N PHE A 12 3.94 -0.22 10.91
CA PHE A 12 5.38 -0.37 11.13
C PHE A 12 6.21 0.30 10.02
N LEU A 13 6.01 -0.13 8.77
CA LEU A 13 6.75 0.41 7.63
C LEU A 13 6.45 1.89 7.39
N GLY A 14 5.17 2.29 7.56
CA GLY A 14 4.73 3.67 7.35
C GLY A 14 5.41 4.64 8.30
N LYS A 15 5.50 4.30 9.59
CA LYS A 15 6.20 5.12 10.57
C LYS A 15 7.67 5.31 10.23
N HIS A 16 8.38 4.22 9.88
CA HIS A 16 9.80 4.30 9.50
C HIS A 16 10.00 5.13 8.22
N LEU A 17 9.10 5.03 7.26
CA LEU A 17 9.13 5.87 6.05
C LEU A 17 8.96 7.35 6.42
N LEU A 18 8.00 7.70 7.27
CA LEU A 18 7.77 9.08 7.69
C LEU A 18 8.98 9.64 8.45
N ASP A 19 9.59 8.87 9.34
CA ASP A 19 10.81 9.25 10.05
C ASP A 19 11.97 9.50 9.05
N HIS A 20 12.09 8.66 8.04
CA HIS A 20 13.08 8.84 6.97
C HIS A 20 12.82 10.11 6.15
N LEU A 21 11.58 10.35 5.71
CA LEU A 21 11.21 11.57 4.97
C LEU A 21 11.49 12.82 5.79
N LYS A 22 11.18 12.79 7.09
CA LYS A 22 11.50 13.88 8.04
C LYS A 22 13.01 14.11 8.14
N SER A 23 13.81 13.07 8.25
CA SER A 23 15.28 13.16 8.27
C SER A 23 15.87 13.77 7.00
N LYS A 24 15.23 13.54 5.85
CA LYS A 24 15.56 14.14 4.55
C LYS A 24 15.01 15.56 4.38
N LYS A 25 14.35 16.12 5.41
CA LYS A 25 13.73 17.45 5.40
C LYS A 25 12.66 17.60 4.31
N GLU A 26 12.03 16.50 3.92
CA GLU A 26 10.87 16.57 3.02
C GLU A 26 9.70 17.23 3.74
N LYS A 27 9.28 18.39 3.22
CA LYS A 27 8.20 19.19 3.82
C LYS A 27 6.84 18.98 3.17
N ASN A 28 6.84 18.44 1.96
CA ASN A 28 5.64 18.33 1.13
C ASN A 28 5.04 16.93 1.20
N VAL A 29 4.80 16.48 2.43
CA VAL A 29 4.27 15.15 2.71
C VAL A 29 2.86 15.26 3.24
N ARG A 30 1.95 14.51 2.61
CA ARG A 30 0.58 14.30 3.04
C ARG A 30 0.41 12.86 3.52
N VAL A 31 -0.38 12.67 4.54
CA VAL A 31 -0.70 11.37 5.12
C VAL A 31 -2.19 11.11 5.04
N LEU A 32 -2.60 9.96 4.52
CA LEU A 32 -3.97 9.45 4.62
C LEU A 32 -4.01 8.35 5.68
N THR A 33 -4.79 8.55 6.72
CA THR A 33 -4.88 7.64 7.87
C THR A 33 -6.26 7.66 8.51
N THR A 34 -6.68 6.55 9.09
CA THR A 34 -7.92 6.46 9.88
C THR A 34 -7.78 7.02 11.29
N SER A 35 -6.54 7.09 11.80
CA SER A 35 -6.25 7.63 13.14
C SER A 35 -5.01 8.53 13.08
N ALA A 36 -5.03 9.61 13.87
CA ALA A 36 -3.92 10.56 13.99
C ALA A 36 -3.41 10.57 15.42
N PRO A 37 -2.48 9.67 15.79
CA PRO A 37 -1.84 9.72 17.11
C PRO A 37 -1.00 10.99 17.26
N SER A 38 -0.76 11.43 18.50
CA SER A 38 -0.08 12.71 18.80
C SER A 38 1.27 12.86 18.08
N TRP A 39 2.08 11.81 17.99
CA TRP A 39 3.36 11.85 17.30
C TRP A 39 3.21 12.20 15.80
N LEU A 40 2.07 11.85 15.17
CA LEU A 40 1.78 12.19 13.78
C LEU A 40 1.24 13.62 13.68
N GLU A 41 0.37 14.03 14.60
CA GLU A 41 -0.13 15.42 14.67
C GLU A 41 1.02 16.42 14.84
N ASP A 42 2.00 16.08 15.69
CA ASP A 42 3.19 16.90 15.93
C ASP A 42 4.28 16.77 14.84
N SER A 43 4.04 15.97 13.82
CA SER A 43 5.03 15.71 12.76
C SER A 43 5.29 16.90 11.83
N GLY A 44 4.30 17.78 11.67
CA GLY A 44 4.30 18.87 10.69
C GLY A 44 3.88 18.43 9.28
N PHE A 45 3.44 17.20 9.10
CA PHE A 45 2.87 16.69 7.83
C PHE A 45 1.40 17.11 7.68
N GLU A 46 0.94 17.21 6.44
CA GLU A 46 -0.48 17.40 6.14
C GLU A 46 -1.24 16.10 6.37
N ILE A 47 -2.26 16.12 7.22
CA ILE A 47 -3.02 14.92 7.59
C ILE A 47 -4.42 14.99 6.99
N ILE A 48 -4.78 13.96 6.22
CA ILE A 48 -6.15 13.68 5.80
C ILE A 48 -6.63 12.50 6.63
N GLN A 49 -7.59 12.75 7.51
CA GLN A 49 -8.16 11.68 8.32
C GLN A 49 -9.35 11.05 7.62
N GLY A 50 -9.25 9.75 7.36
CA GLY A 50 -10.31 8.97 6.73
C GLY A 50 -9.84 7.62 6.23
N SER A 51 -10.76 6.88 5.62
CA SER A 51 -10.50 5.53 5.11
C SER A 51 -10.07 5.56 3.64
N ILE A 52 -9.15 4.67 3.28
CA ILE A 52 -8.78 4.38 1.89
C ILE A 52 -9.96 3.81 1.07
N THR A 53 -11.00 3.32 1.75
CA THR A 53 -12.22 2.79 1.13
C THR A 53 -13.30 3.85 0.90
N SER A 54 -13.03 5.12 1.24
CA SER A 54 -13.92 6.25 1.01
C SER A 54 -13.51 7.00 -0.26
N PRO A 55 -14.32 6.97 -1.35
CA PRO A 55 -13.96 7.62 -2.61
C PRO A 55 -13.68 9.12 -2.48
N ASP A 56 -14.50 9.84 -1.71
CA ASP A 56 -14.36 11.29 -1.55
C ASP A 56 -13.06 11.65 -0.80
N ILE A 57 -12.74 10.89 0.24
CA ILE A 57 -11.51 11.07 1.02
C ILE A 57 -10.28 10.78 0.15
N VAL A 58 -10.33 9.71 -0.65
CA VAL A 58 -9.23 9.35 -1.55
C VAL A 58 -9.00 10.43 -2.60
N LYS A 59 -10.07 10.99 -3.20
CA LYS A 59 -9.95 12.11 -4.15
C LYS A 59 -9.25 13.32 -3.53
N ILE A 60 -9.65 13.72 -2.32
CA ILE A 60 -8.99 14.81 -1.58
C ILE A 60 -7.52 14.46 -1.29
N ALA A 61 -7.25 13.22 -0.90
CA ALA A 61 -5.91 12.80 -0.54
C ALA A 61 -4.91 12.86 -1.71
N VAL A 62 -5.34 12.57 -2.94
CA VAL A 62 -4.45 12.56 -4.13
C VAL A 62 -4.31 13.92 -4.81
N GLU A 63 -5.10 14.93 -4.43
CA GLU A 63 -5.09 16.24 -5.07
C GLU A 63 -3.71 16.92 -4.97
N GLY A 64 -3.13 17.25 -6.15
CA GLY A 64 -1.82 17.86 -6.28
C GLY A 64 -0.63 16.96 -5.93
N VAL A 65 -0.85 15.67 -5.72
CA VAL A 65 0.19 14.68 -5.40
C VAL A 65 0.89 14.22 -6.67
N GLN A 66 2.21 14.05 -6.61
CA GLN A 66 3.01 13.49 -7.71
C GLN A 66 3.48 12.07 -7.43
N GLN A 67 3.62 11.67 -6.17
CA GLN A 67 4.10 10.35 -5.80
C GLN A 67 3.33 9.80 -4.60
N ILE A 68 2.98 8.53 -4.65
CA ILE A 68 2.26 7.84 -3.56
C ILE A 68 3.11 6.67 -3.07
N TYR A 69 3.26 6.57 -1.74
CA TYR A 69 3.67 5.35 -1.05
C TYR A 69 2.42 4.70 -0.47
N HIS A 70 1.98 3.63 -1.10
CA HIS A 70 0.77 2.92 -0.69
C HIS A 70 1.12 1.74 0.22
N LEU A 71 1.10 2.00 1.53
CA LEU A 71 1.45 1.04 2.57
C LEU A 71 0.23 0.61 3.40
N ALA A 72 -0.95 1.16 3.08
CA ALA A 72 -2.18 0.81 3.78
C ALA A 72 -2.51 -0.67 3.57
N GLY A 73 -2.69 -1.37 4.66
CA GLY A 73 -3.03 -2.79 4.66
C GLY A 73 -3.42 -3.24 6.05
N LYS A 74 -4.07 -4.38 6.12
CA LYS A 74 -4.43 -5.06 7.35
C LYS A 74 -3.76 -6.44 7.34
N VAL A 75 -2.96 -6.71 8.36
CA VAL A 75 -2.43 -8.06 8.59
C VAL A 75 -3.26 -8.69 9.68
N SER A 76 -4.00 -9.75 9.34
CA SER A 76 -4.67 -10.57 10.35
C SER A 76 -4.03 -11.95 10.39
N ARG A 77 -3.63 -12.37 11.59
CA ARG A 77 -3.17 -13.72 11.87
C ARG A 77 -4.28 -14.61 12.42
N THR A 78 -5.44 -14.04 12.69
CA THR A 78 -6.64 -14.74 13.15
C THR A 78 -7.59 -14.93 11.96
N LYS A 79 -8.61 -15.79 12.13
CA LYS A 79 -9.69 -15.97 11.16
C LYS A 79 -10.68 -14.78 11.12
N GLU A 80 -10.17 -13.57 11.42
CA GLU A 80 -10.95 -12.36 11.33
C GLU A 80 -11.36 -12.07 9.88
N ASP A 81 -12.46 -11.39 9.75
CA ASP A 81 -13.24 -11.24 8.53
C ASP A 81 -12.38 -10.94 7.29
N PRO A 82 -12.24 -11.88 6.34
CA PRO A 82 -11.48 -11.66 5.12
C PRO A 82 -12.04 -10.54 4.25
N ARG A 83 -13.29 -10.10 4.48
CA ARG A 83 -13.91 -8.97 3.78
C ARG A 83 -13.21 -7.66 4.09
N ASP A 84 -12.80 -7.43 5.34
CA ASP A 84 -12.07 -6.21 5.72
C ASP A 84 -10.72 -6.12 5.01
N MET A 85 -9.99 -7.25 4.95
CA MET A 85 -8.72 -7.30 4.21
C MET A 85 -8.94 -7.04 2.72
N HIS A 86 -9.97 -7.65 2.13
CA HIS A 86 -10.30 -7.44 0.73
C HIS A 86 -10.71 -5.98 0.47
N ALA A 87 -11.55 -5.40 1.30
CA ALA A 87 -11.97 -4.01 1.16
C ALA A 87 -10.77 -3.04 1.20
N ILE A 88 -9.84 -3.21 2.15
CA ILE A 88 -8.67 -2.34 2.27
C ILE A 88 -7.67 -2.62 1.13
N HIS A 89 -7.31 -3.88 0.90
CA HIS A 89 -6.27 -4.22 -0.06
C HIS A 89 -6.73 -4.08 -1.51
N VAL A 90 -7.94 -4.50 -1.84
CA VAL A 90 -8.42 -4.54 -3.24
C VAL A 90 -9.22 -3.29 -3.58
N ASP A 91 -10.32 -3.04 -2.86
CA ASP A 91 -11.19 -1.90 -3.18
C ASP A 91 -10.50 -0.56 -2.89
N GLY A 92 -9.80 -0.45 -1.75
CA GLY A 92 -9.02 0.75 -1.42
C GLY A 92 -7.91 1.02 -2.43
N THR A 93 -7.18 0.00 -2.88
CA THR A 93 -6.15 0.16 -3.91
C THR A 93 -6.75 0.56 -5.25
N ARG A 94 -7.88 -0.03 -5.65
CA ARG A 94 -8.58 0.37 -6.87
C ARG A 94 -8.97 1.84 -6.84
N LEU A 95 -9.62 2.28 -5.77
CA LEU A 95 -10.02 3.67 -5.59
C LEU A 95 -8.83 4.62 -5.64
N LEU A 96 -7.73 4.26 -4.96
CA LEU A 96 -6.52 5.07 -4.93
C LEU A 96 -5.90 5.19 -6.33
N CYS A 97 -5.75 4.08 -7.05
CA CYS A 97 -5.15 4.09 -8.39
C CYS A 97 -6.00 4.84 -9.40
N GLU A 98 -7.33 4.67 -9.37
CA GLU A 98 -8.26 5.40 -10.24
C GLU A 98 -8.18 6.91 -9.96
N ALA A 99 -8.27 7.33 -8.71
CA ALA A 99 -8.14 8.74 -8.32
C ALA A 99 -6.76 9.32 -8.64
N ALA A 100 -5.69 8.55 -8.42
CA ALA A 100 -4.33 8.96 -8.76
C ALA A 100 -4.15 9.21 -10.25
N LYS A 101 -4.73 8.35 -11.09
CA LYS A 101 -4.75 8.53 -12.55
C LYS A 101 -5.48 9.79 -12.95
N GLU A 102 -6.67 10.03 -12.41
CA GLU A 102 -7.46 11.25 -12.67
C GLU A 102 -6.72 12.53 -12.23
N ALA A 103 -6.01 12.48 -11.10
CA ALA A 103 -5.24 13.60 -10.55
C ALA A 103 -3.87 13.81 -11.21
N GLY A 104 -3.45 12.94 -12.13
CA GLY A 104 -2.15 13.06 -12.81
C GLY A 104 -0.95 12.68 -11.93
N VAL A 105 -1.14 11.80 -10.96
CA VAL A 105 -0.05 11.23 -10.16
C VAL A 105 0.92 10.49 -11.08
N GLN A 106 2.21 10.70 -10.89
CA GLN A 106 3.25 10.14 -11.76
C GLN A 106 3.65 8.71 -11.36
N ARG A 107 3.73 8.43 -10.04
CA ARG A 107 4.24 7.16 -9.52
C ARG A 107 3.50 6.70 -8.28
N ILE A 108 3.24 5.41 -8.21
CA ILE A 108 2.78 4.71 -7.01
C ILE A 108 3.80 3.62 -6.66
N VAL A 109 4.26 3.62 -5.41
CA VAL A 109 5.04 2.53 -4.82
C VAL A 109 4.12 1.76 -3.88
N LEU A 110 3.79 0.53 -4.24
CA LEU A 110 2.91 -0.36 -3.49
C LEU A 110 3.75 -1.34 -2.66
N ALA A 111 3.51 -1.38 -1.35
CA ALA A 111 4.05 -2.45 -0.51
C ALA A 111 3.11 -3.67 -0.56
N SER A 112 3.56 -4.71 -1.22
CA SER A 112 2.92 -6.02 -1.27
C SER A 112 3.56 -7.00 -0.27
N SER A 113 3.82 -8.22 -0.65
CA SER A 113 4.38 -9.25 0.21
C SER A 113 5.08 -10.33 -0.62
N SER A 114 6.23 -10.81 -0.17
CA SER A 114 6.86 -11.98 -0.78
C SER A 114 5.98 -13.24 -0.79
N GLY A 115 4.94 -13.27 0.05
CA GLY A 115 3.95 -14.34 0.03
C GLY A 115 3.08 -14.39 -1.24
N THR A 116 3.20 -13.43 -2.16
CA THR A 116 2.57 -13.50 -3.48
C THR A 116 3.42 -14.19 -4.53
N ILE A 117 4.74 -14.30 -4.32
CA ILE A 117 5.71 -14.85 -5.28
C ILE A 117 6.54 -16.00 -4.71
N ALA A 118 6.84 -16.00 -3.42
CA ALA A 118 7.88 -16.81 -2.80
C ALA A 118 7.34 -17.92 -1.90
N ILE A 119 6.31 -18.65 -2.33
CA ILE A 119 5.78 -19.80 -1.59
C ILE A 119 6.06 -21.07 -2.38
N THR A 120 6.84 -21.98 -1.77
CA THR A 120 7.06 -23.34 -2.27
C THR A 120 6.64 -24.36 -1.22
N GLU A 121 6.25 -25.55 -1.65
CA GLU A 121 5.87 -26.64 -0.73
C GLU A 121 7.08 -27.38 -0.17
N ASP A 122 8.20 -27.37 -0.87
CA ASP A 122 9.39 -28.18 -0.53
C ASP A 122 10.50 -27.41 0.18
N GLY A 123 10.52 -26.08 0.10
CA GLY A 123 11.50 -25.22 0.77
C GLY A 123 12.94 -25.32 0.23
N PHE A 124 13.18 -26.03 -0.86
CA PHE A 124 14.50 -26.16 -1.49
C PHE A 124 14.76 -25.10 -2.55
N GLU A 125 13.73 -24.67 -3.23
CA GLU A 125 13.82 -23.67 -4.27
C GLU A 125 13.46 -22.29 -3.67
N ILE A 126 14.21 -21.28 -4.07
CA ILE A 126 13.97 -19.89 -3.68
C ILE A 126 13.37 -19.17 -4.89
N PRO A 127 12.05 -19.01 -4.95
CA PRO A 127 11.40 -18.32 -6.06
C PRO A 127 11.73 -16.84 -6.07
N ASP A 128 11.75 -16.28 -7.25
CA ASP A 128 11.84 -14.84 -7.51
C ASP A 128 10.62 -14.36 -8.31
N GLU A 129 10.62 -13.10 -8.72
CA GLU A 129 9.53 -12.45 -9.44
C GLU A 129 9.29 -13.03 -10.85
N SER A 130 10.21 -13.82 -11.38
CA SER A 130 10.08 -14.50 -12.69
C SER A 130 9.29 -15.80 -12.61
N TRP A 131 9.09 -16.32 -11.39
CA TRP A 131 8.39 -17.58 -11.18
C TRP A 131 6.88 -17.46 -11.38
N PRO A 132 6.21 -18.52 -11.83
CA PRO A 132 4.76 -18.52 -11.89
C PRO A 132 4.17 -18.38 -10.49
N VAL A 133 3.19 -17.49 -10.36
CA VAL A 133 2.49 -17.27 -9.08
C VAL A 133 1.80 -18.58 -8.65
N PRO A 134 2.07 -19.10 -7.44
CA PRO A 134 1.49 -20.35 -6.96
C PRO A 134 0.04 -20.14 -6.47
N VAL A 135 -0.87 -19.83 -7.39
CA VAL A 135 -2.26 -19.44 -7.10
C VAL A 135 -2.99 -20.45 -6.22
N GLU A 136 -2.79 -21.76 -6.47
CA GLU A 136 -3.43 -22.82 -5.71
C GLU A 136 -3.02 -22.84 -4.22
N ILE A 137 -1.79 -22.38 -3.92
CA ILE A 137 -1.30 -22.27 -2.56
C ILE A 137 -1.78 -20.96 -1.94
N ILE A 138 -1.58 -19.84 -2.65
CA ILE A 138 -1.90 -18.50 -2.18
C ILE A 138 -3.37 -18.37 -1.79
N THR A 139 -4.28 -18.95 -2.58
CA THR A 139 -5.74 -18.86 -2.33
C THR A 139 -6.20 -19.54 -1.04
N LYS A 140 -5.38 -20.42 -0.48
CA LYS A 140 -5.66 -21.04 0.84
C LYS A 140 -5.43 -20.07 2.01
N PHE A 141 -4.71 -18.97 1.79
CA PHE A 141 -4.34 -18.00 2.82
C PHE A 141 -4.98 -16.63 2.53
N PRO A 142 -5.99 -16.20 3.30
CA PRO A 142 -6.74 -14.96 3.03
C PRO A 142 -5.85 -13.73 2.88
N TYR A 143 -4.78 -13.59 3.68
CA TYR A 143 -3.86 -12.47 3.59
C TYR A 143 -3.12 -12.47 2.25
N TYR A 144 -2.45 -13.55 1.88
CA TYR A 144 -1.69 -13.63 0.63
C TYR A 144 -2.59 -13.53 -0.60
N SER A 145 -3.77 -14.15 -0.53
CA SER A 145 -4.80 -14.01 -1.56
C SER A 145 -5.19 -12.54 -1.77
N SER A 146 -5.49 -11.81 -0.69
CA SER A 146 -5.87 -10.40 -0.77
C SER A 146 -4.73 -9.51 -1.29
N LYS A 147 -3.47 -9.81 -0.94
CA LYS A 147 -2.29 -9.10 -1.45
C LYS A 147 -2.07 -9.37 -2.94
N TRP A 148 -2.22 -10.61 -3.38
CA TRP A 148 -2.15 -10.94 -4.79
C TRP A 148 -3.23 -10.22 -5.62
N TYR A 149 -4.49 -10.21 -5.14
CA TYR A 149 -5.54 -9.43 -5.78
C TYR A 149 -5.27 -7.93 -5.76
N GLN A 150 -4.65 -7.41 -4.70
CA GLN A 150 -4.21 -6.01 -4.61
C GLN A 150 -3.24 -5.66 -5.74
N GLU A 151 -2.21 -6.47 -5.97
CA GLU A 151 -1.26 -6.27 -7.07
C GLU A 151 -1.95 -6.27 -8.44
N ARG A 152 -2.78 -7.26 -8.71
CA ARG A 152 -3.53 -7.37 -9.97
C ARG A 152 -4.45 -6.17 -10.19
N THR A 153 -5.07 -5.70 -9.12
CA THR A 153 -5.92 -4.51 -9.15
C THR A 153 -5.12 -3.25 -9.43
N ALA A 154 -3.97 -3.08 -8.77
CA ALA A 154 -3.09 -1.94 -9.00
C ALA A 154 -2.58 -1.91 -10.43
N ILE A 155 -2.09 -3.02 -10.97
CA ILE A 155 -1.63 -3.13 -12.36
C ILE A 155 -2.73 -2.72 -13.33
N LYS A 156 -3.95 -3.26 -13.14
CA LYS A 156 -5.09 -2.96 -14.01
C LYS A 156 -5.53 -1.49 -13.92
N SER A 157 -5.60 -0.95 -12.70
CA SER A 157 -6.15 0.40 -12.47
C SER A 157 -5.17 1.51 -12.81
N CYS A 158 -3.87 1.32 -12.58
CA CYS A 158 -2.82 2.26 -13.01
C CYS A 158 -2.68 2.29 -14.54
N GLY A 159 -2.71 1.12 -15.19
CA GLY A 159 -2.46 0.98 -16.62
C GLY A 159 -1.11 1.62 -17.00
N ASP A 160 -1.04 2.21 -18.18
CA ASP A 160 0.17 2.91 -18.67
C ASP A 160 0.26 4.38 -18.19
N SER A 161 -0.74 4.85 -17.44
CA SER A 161 -0.84 6.26 -17.07
C SER A 161 -0.10 6.63 -15.80
N VAL A 162 0.14 5.67 -14.92
CA VAL A 162 0.83 5.85 -13.63
C VAL A 162 1.92 4.80 -13.53
N GLU A 163 3.16 5.24 -13.30
CA GLU A 163 4.26 4.30 -13.05
C GLU A 163 4.01 3.56 -11.74
N LEU A 164 3.83 2.25 -11.83
CA LEU A 164 3.61 1.38 -10.68
C LEU A 164 4.87 0.59 -10.35
N VAL A 165 5.34 0.73 -9.10
CA VAL A 165 6.42 -0.08 -8.53
C VAL A 165 5.82 -0.93 -7.42
N ILE A 166 5.95 -2.25 -7.52
CA ILE A 166 5.51 -3.19 -6.49
C ILE A 166 6.74 -3.69 -5.75
N LEU A 167 6.70 -3.64 -4.43
CA LEU A 167 7.73 -4.16 -3.56
C LEU A 167 7.16 -5.33 -2.76
N ASP A 168 7.85 -6.47 -2.79
CA ASP A 168 7.45 -7.72 -2.16
C ASP A 168 8.36 -8.03 -0.96
N PRO A 169 8.25 -7.27 0.14
CA PRO A 169 9.08 -7.52 1.31
C PRO A 169 8.75 -8.87 1.94
N SER A 170 9.78 -9.54 2.43
CA SER A 170 9.64 -10.70 3.29
C SER A 170 9.27 -10.26 4.72
N LEU A 171 9.66 -11.01 5.74
CA LEU A 171 9.39 -10.65 7.12
C LEU A 171 10.13 -9.35 7.50
N LEU A 172 9.37 -8.33 7.87
CA LEU A 172 9.91 -7.08 8.42
C LEU A 172 10.12 -7.24 9.92
N LEU A 173 11.35 -6.98 10.36
CA LEU A 173 11.77 -7.09 11.76
C LEU A 173 12.11 -5.70 12.32
N GLY A 174 11.70 -5.44 13.56
CA GLY A 174 12.00 -4.20 14.27
C GLY A 174 11.37 -4.13 15.66
#